data_4dd8be90a1f0d073ea5330a1fecc7088
#
_entry.id   4dd8be90a1f0d073ea5330a1fecc7088
#
_cell.length_a   1.000
_cell.length_b   1.000
_cell.length_c   1.000
_cell.angle_alpha   90.00
_cell.angle_beta   90.00
_cell.angle_gamma   90.00
#
_symmetry.space_group_name_H-M   'P 1'
#
loop_
_entity.id
_entity.type
_entity.pdbx_description
1 polymer ?
#
loop_
_entity_poly.entity_id
_entity_poly.type
_entity_poly.pdbx_seq_one_letter_code
_entity_poly.pdbx_strand_id
1 'polypeptide(L)'
;LVESESEDKSRSWMERKGTTVEHLKSATRDEKILALADKLSNIRSTVRDYLVLGDEVWQRFNQKDKEMQGWYYKGVAEALKEFKGHIYYEEYVMLCERVFG
;
A
#
# COMPACT_ATOMS: atom_id res chain seq x y z
N LEU A 1 12.67 -13.31 14.42
CA LEU A 1 13.39 -13.89 13.47
C LEU A 1 12.66 -15.04 12.78
N VAL A 2 13.04 -16.23 13.03
CA VAL A 2 12.39 -17.29 12.29
C VAL A 2 10.92 -17.38 12.59
N GLU A 3 10.54 -17.10 13.79
CA GLU A 3 9.14 -17.15 14.15
C GLU A 3 8.32 -16.19 13.38
N SER A 4 8.82 -14.98 13.17
CA SER A 4 8.03 -14.01 12.45
C SER A 4 7.82 -14.47 11.02
N GLU A 5 8.83 -15.08 10.45
CA GLU A 5 8.68 -15.60 9.10
C GLU A 5 7.68 -16.74 9.05
N SER A 6 7.72 -17.60 10.05
CA SER A 6 6.76 -18.69 10.10
C SER A 6 5.36 -18.18 10.23
N GLU A 7 5.19 -17.17 11.03
CA GLU A 7 3.91 -16.54 11.22
C GLU A 7 3.36 -16.03 9.90
N ASP A 8 4.21 -15.35 9.15
CA ASP A 8 3.80 -14.81 7.87
C ASP A 8 3.38 -15.90 6.90
N LYS A 9 4.06 -17.01 6.93
CA LYS A 9 3.75 -18.10 6.02
C LYS A 9 2.43 -18.77 6.36
N SER A 10 2.04 -18.74 7.64
CA SER A 10 0.82 -19.42 8.05
C SER A 10 -0.41 -18.59 7.82
N ARG A 11 -0.26 -17.33 7.40
CA ARG A 11 -1.39 -16.43 7.19
C ARG A 11 -1.45 -16.03 5.74
N SER A 12 -2.66 -15.80 5.24
CA SER A 12 -2.81 -15.36 3.87
C SER A 12 -2.25 -13.95 3.71
N TRP A 13 -1.94 -13.60 2.46
CA TRP A 13 -1.44 -12.27 2.15
C TRP A 13 -2.42 -11.21 2.65
N MET A 14 -3.72 -11.45 2.44
CA MET A 14 -4.74 -10.50 2.83
C MET A 14 -4.80 -10.32 4.34
N GLU A 15 -4.65 -11.39 5.09
CA GLU A 15 -4.62 -11.30 6.55
C GLU A 15 -3.42 -10.50 7.03
N ARG A 16 -2.25 -10.74 6.44
CA ARG A 16 -1.05 -10.01 6.84
C ARG A 16 -1.17 -8.53 6.52
N LYS A 17 -1.69 -8.21 5.34
CA LYS A 17 -1.84 -6.81 4.95
C LYS A 17 -2.94 -6.13 5.74
N GLY A 18 -4.00 -6.84 6.06
CA GLY A 18 -5.05 -6.31 6.92
C GLY A 18 -4.52 -5.96 8.30
N THR A 19 -3.69 -6.82 8.87
CA THR A 19 -3.06 -6.55 10.16
C THR A 19 -2.18 -5.30 10.06
N THR A 20 -1.43 -5.16 8.97
CA THR A 20 -0.59 -3.99 8.75
C THR A 20 -1.43 -2.72 8.75
N VAL A 21 -2.55 -2.74 8.04
CA VAL A 21 -3.44 -1.57 7.97
C VAL A 21 -4.00 -1.23 9.35
N GLU A 22 -4.41 -2.26 10.12
CA GLU A 22 -4.95 -2.01 11.45
C GLU A 22 -3.90 -1.44 12.40
N HIS A 23 -2.68 -1.94 12.33
CA HIS A 23 -1.58 -1.39 13.12
C HIS A 23 -1.33 0.07 12.76
N LEU A 24 -1.43 0.38 11.48
CA LEU A 24 -1.18 1.73 11.02
C LEU A 24 -2.22 2.70 11.56
N LYS A 25 -3.47 2.25 11.71
CA LYS A 25 -4.53 3.10 12.23
C LYS A 25 -4.23 3.58 13.65
N SER A 26 -3.53 2.78 14.43
CA SER A 26 -3.20 3.13 15.81
C SER A 26 -1.73 3.53 15.99
N ALA A 27 -1.00 3.69 14.90
CA ALA A 27 0.40 4.09 14.95
C ALA A 27 0.52 5.56 15.34
N THR A 28 1.73 5.94 15.75
CA THR A 28 1.99 7.35 16.06
C THR A 28 1.98 8.16 14.77
N ARG A 29 1.86 9.48 14.93
CA ARG A 29 1.87 10.36 13.77
C ARG A 29 3.17 10.24 12.99
N ASP A 30 4.30 10.14 13.69
CA ASP A 30 5.59 9.99 13.02
C ASP A 30 5.66 8.71 12.22
N GLU A 31 5.15 7.63 12.78
CA GLU A 31 5.12 6.36 12.07
C GLU A 31 4.23 6.42 10.83
N LYS A 32 3.12 7.13 10.97
CA LYS A 32 2.21 7.30 9.84
C LYS A 32 2.84 8.13 8.72
N ILE A 33 3.61 9.15 9.08
CA ILE A 33 4.30 9.98 8.11
C ILE A 33 5.31 9.14 7.33
N LEU A 34 6.07 8.30 8.04
CA LEU A 34 7.03 7.42 7.38
C LEU A 34 6.33 6.44 6.46
N ALA A 35 5.20 5.90 6.90
CA ALA A 35 4.43 4.97 6.08
C ALA A 35 3.91 5.66 4.82
N LEU A 36 3.44 6.89 4.95
CA LEU A 36 2.98 7.65 3.79
C LEU A 36 4.10 7.86 2.79
N ALA A 37 5.28 8.25 3.27
CA ALA A 37 6.42 8.47 2.40
C ALA A 37 6.79 7.19 1.65
N ASP A 38 6.80 6.07 2.37
CA ASP A 38 7.15 4.80 1.78
C ASP A 38 6.14 4.38 0.72
N LYS A 39 4.86 4.49 1.04
CA LYS A 39 3.81 4.09 0.11
C LYS A 39 3.71 5.03 -1.08
N LEU A 40 3.96 6.30 -0.87
CA LEU A 40 3.98 7.25 -1.97
C LEU A 40 5.11 6.91 -2.94
N SER A 41 6.27 6.59 -2.43
CA SER A 41 7.39 6.19 -3.27
C SER A 41 7.03 4.94 -4.08
N ASN A 42 6.39 3.97 -3.42
CA ASN A 42 5.99 2.73 -4.08
C ASN A 42 4.96 2.97 -5.16
N ILE A 43 3.96 3.81 -4.90
CA ILE A 43 2.91 4.04 -5.89
C ILE A 43 3.44 4.87 -7.06
N ARG A 44 4.38 5.77 -6.81
CA ARG A 44 5.00 6.52 -7.90
C ARG A 44 5.73 5.60 -8.86
N SER A 45 6.47 4.65 -8.32
CA SER A 45 7.17 3.67 -9.15
C SER A 45 6.17 2.80 -9.90
N THR A 46 5.12 2.38 -9.22
CA THR A 46 4.10 1.52 -9.83
C THR A 46 3.41 2.24 -11.00
N VAL A 47 3.06 3.50 -10.82
CA VAL A 47 2.42 4.27 -11.87
C VAL A 47 3.34 4.39 -13.07
N ARG A 48 4.61 4.69 -12.84
CA ARG A 48 5.57 4.83 -13.93
C ARG A 48 5.69 3.53 -14.71
N ASP A 49 5.82 2.42 -14.00
CA ASP A 49 5.93 1.13 -14.64
C ASP A 49 4.64 0.74 -15.34
N TYR A 50 3.51 1.08 -14.74
CA TYR A 50 2.21 0.79 -15.33
C TYR A 50 2.03 1.51 -16.68
N LEU A 51 2.53 2.73 -16.78
CA LEU A 51 2.43 3.48 -18.03
C LEU A 51 3.22 2.82 -19.16
N VAL A 52 4.24 2.07 -18.81
CA VAL A 52 5.08 1.37 -19.80
C VAL A 52 4.57 -0.04 -20.05
N LEU A 53 4.25 -0.78 -18.98
CA LEU A 53 3.95 -2.20 -19.08
C LEU A 53 2.46 -2.53 -19.09
N GLY A 54 1.63 -1.57 -18.69
CA GLY A 54 0.22 -1.84 -18.53
C GLY A 54 0.01 -2.85 -17.42
N ASP A 55 -0.97 -3.72 -17.60
CA ASP A 55 -1.31 -4.69 -16.55
C ASP A 55 -0.22 -5.73 -16.31
N GLU A 56 0.77 -5.81 -17.19
CA GLU A 56 1.86 -6.73 -16.94
C GLU A 56 2.68 -6.34 -15.72
N VAL A 57 2.58 -5.09 -15.27
CA VAL A 57 3.29 -4.63 -14.08
C VAL A 57 2.95 -5.49 -12.86
N TRP A 58 1.75 -6.04 -12.80
CA TRP A 58 1.30 -6.81 -11.65
C TRP A 58 2.05 -8.11 -11.50
N GLN A 59 2.65 -8.61 -12.57
CA GLN A 59 3.45 -9.83 -12.51
C GLN A 59 4.73 -9.67 -11.70
N ARG A 60 5.11 -8.44 -11.43
CA ARG A 60 6.35 -8.13 -10.69
C ARG A 60 6.13 -8.16 -9.19
N PHE A 61 4.91 -8.30 -8.73
CA PHE A 61 4.58 -8.30 -7.30
C PHE A 61 4.33 -9.72 -6.83
N ASN A 62 4.55 -9.94 -5.52
CA ASN A 62 4.21 -11.22 -4.91
C ASN A 62 2.71 -11.49 -5.01
N GLN A 63 1.92 -10.47 -4.73
CA GLN A 63 0.48 -10.55 -4.95
C GLN A 63 0.18 -9.96 -6.32
N LYS A 64 -0.20 -10.81 -7.25
CA LYS A 64 -0.37 -10.40 -8.65
C LYS A 64 -1.78 -9.93 -8.98
N ASP A 65 -2.70 -10.04 -8.03
CA ASP A 65 -4.08 -9.62 -8.24
C ASP A 65 -4.17 -8.11 -8.04
N LYS A 66 -4.49 -7.39 -9.11
CA LYS A 66 -4.59 -5.95 -9.08
C LYS A 66 -5.61 -5.48 -8.05
N GLU A 67 -6.74 -6.17 -7.95
CA GLU A 67 -7.78 -5.75 -7.02
C GLU A 67 -7.32 -5.88 -5.57
N MET A 68 -6.58 -6.92 -5.26
CA MET A 68 -6.07 -7.09 -3.91
C MET A 68 -5.00 -6.05 -3.58
N GLN A 69 -4.16 -5.72 -4.55
CA GLN A 69 -3.20 -4.64 -4.36
C GLN A 69 -3.93 -3.32 -4.12
N GLY A 70 -4.98 -3.05 -4.91
CA GLY A 70 -5.78 -1.85 -4.73
C GLY A 70 -6.44 -1.79 -3.38
N TRP A 71 -6.96 -2.91 -2.92
CA TRP A 71 -7.56 -3.00 -1.59
C TRP A 71 -6.56 -2.58 -0.52
N TYR A 72 -5.34 -3.08 -0.61
CA TYR A 72 -4.31 -2.75 0.37
C TYR A 72 -3.94 -1.27 0.33
N TYR A 73 -3.70 -0.74 -0.86
CA TYR A 73 -3.32 0.66 -1.00
C TYR A 73 -4.43 1.60 -0.54
N LYS A 74 -5.68 1.25 -0.82
CA LYS A 74 -6.81 2.05 -0.35
C LYS A 74 -6.99 1.93 1.15
N GLY A 75 -6.70 0.76 1.72
CA GLY A 75 -6.72 0.59 3.16
C GLY A 75 -5.69 1.47 3.85
N VAL A 76 -4.50 1.57 3.26
CA VAL A 76 -3.46 2.45 3.80
C VAL A 76 -3.94 3.90 3.75
N ALA A 77 -4.56 4.31 2.64
CA ALA A 77 -5.09 5.67 2.53
C ALA A 77 -6.10 5.96 3.62
N GLU A 78 -6.97 4.99 3.90
CA GLU A 78 -7.97 5.18 4.95
C GLU A 78 -7.30 5.31 6.32
N ALA A 79 -6.28 4.50 6.58
CA ALA A 79 -5.56 4.56 7.84
C ALA A 79 -4.83 5.88 8.02
N LEU A 80 -4.47 6.52 6.92
CA LEU A 80 -3.73 7.79 6.95
C LEU A 80 -4.60 8.99 6.68
N LYS A 81 -5.92 8.85 6.77
CA LYS A 81 -6.84 9.91 6.36
C LYS A 81 -6.70 11.20 7.18
N GLU A 82 -6.04 11.13 8.33
CA GLU A 82 -5.80 12.34 9.11
C GLU A 82 -4.93 13.34 8.35
N PHE A 83 -4.23 12.88 7.30
CA PHE A 83 -3.39 13.75 6.48
C PHE A 83 -4.12 14.33 5.28
N LYS A 84 -5.43 14.20 5.22
CA LYS A 84 -6.21 14.83 4.14
C LYS A 84 -5.85 16.30 4.05
N GLY A 85 -5.68 16.77 2.82
CA GLY A 85 -5.26 18.14 2.57
C GLY A 85 -3.77 18.32 2.48
N HIS A 86 -2.99 17.36 2.96
CA HIS A 86 -1.55 17.42 2.81
C HIS A 86 -1.18 17.02 1.38
N ILE A 87 -0.24 17.76 0.80
CA ILE A 87 0.08 17.58 -0.62
C ILE A 87 0.50 16.14 -0.94
N TYR A 88 1.26 15.50 -0.07
CA TYR A 88 1.72 14.13 -0.34
C TYR A 88 0.60 13.11 -0.19
N TYR A 89 -0.30 13.33 0.75
CA TYR A 89 -1.44 12.45 0.90
C TYR A 89 -2.34 12.53 -0.33
N GLU A 90 -2.61 13.73 -0.80
CA GLU A 90 -3.45 13.93 -1.97
C GLU A 90 -2.82 13.33 -3.21
N GLU A 91 -1.51 13.45 -3.34
CA GLU A 91 -0.80 12.83 -4.45
C GLU A 91 -0.92 11.31 -4.39
N TYR A 92 -0.76 10.73 -3.20
CA TYR A 92 -0.86 9.29 -3.01
C TYR A 92 -2.24 8.79 -3.45
N VAL A 93 -3.29 9.46 -2.99
CA VAL A 93 -4.66 9.06 -3.33
C VAL A 93 -4.90 9.19 -4.83
N MET A 94 -4.45 10.27 -5.42
CA MET A 94 -4.61 10.48 -6.85
C MET A 94 -3.93 9.38 -7.67
N LEU A 95 -2.71 9.01 -7.28
CA LEU A 95 -1.97 7.99 -8.00
C LEU A 95 -2.61 6.62 -7.82
N CYS A 96 -3.15 6.33 -6.64
CA CYS A 96 -3.87 5.09 -6.44
C CYS A 96 -5.08 5.00 -7.36
N GLU A 97 -5.82 6.09 -7.49
CA GLU A 97 -6.98 6.10 -8.37
C GLU A 97 -6.59 5.93 -9.82
N ARG A 98 -5.43 6.46 -10.19
CA ARG A 98 -4.96 6.34 -11.56
C ARG A 98 -4.67 4.90 -11.93
N VAL A 99 -4.14 4.13 -11.00
CA VAL A 99 -3.74 2.75 -11.27
C VAL A 99 -4.85 1.75 -10.98
N PHE A 100 -5.56 1.96 -9.88
CA PHE A 100 -6.54 0.98 -9.42
C PHE A 100 -7.98 1.38 -9.71
N GLY A 101 -8.21 2.63 -10.03
CA GLY A 101 -9.56 3.09 -10.37
C GLY A 101 -10.41 3.52 -9.19
#